data_a8961054fe3d196db1a41c2d41374795
#
_entry.id   a8961054fe3d196db1a41c2d41374795
#
_cell.length_a   1.000
_cell.length_b   1.000
_cell.length_c   1.000
_cell.angle_alpha   90.00
_cell.angle_beta   90.00
_cell.angle_gamma   90.00
#
_symmetry.space_group_name_H-M   'P 1'
#
loop_
_entity.id
_entity.type
_entity.pdbx_description
1 polymer ?
#
loop_
_entity_poly.entity_id
_entity_poly.type
_entity_poly.pdbx_seq_one_letter_code
_entity_poly.pdbx_strand_id
1 'polypeptide(L)'
;MQIGIDLGATKIEYVILDDNGEEILREREISPTDYQGTIDSIFKIVEKLDKKFSKKFDTGICHPGSISNDTGFLKNAVNSPWMNNKPFQSDISKKLNRNVICENDANCFALSEAIDGSAKHYDIVFGIILGSGCGGGVIVNKKILKGANNLSGEWGKIKFKDQDIEAYLSGNSISRRFNEIFKKNIKAHEIFDLYRKKNIEAQKYIEEYKNNLAISLTSIINLLDPDAIVFGGGVSNEISFLDDIKKKTEKILKEPKINTAFIKPMYGDASGVRGAARLGRKINY
;
A
#
# COMPACT_ATOMS: atom_id res chain seq x y z
N MET A 1 18.13 -4.63 -14.41
CA MET A 1 18.13 -3.87 -13.13
C MET A 1 17.20 -2.69 -13.21
N GLN A 2 16.48 -2.36 -12.13
CA GLN A 2 15.51 -1.27 -12.04
C GLN A 2 15.72 -0.47 -10.75
N ILE A 3 15.45 0.85 -10.79
CA ILE A 3 15.38 1.70 -9.62
C ILE A 3 13.91 1.81 -9.20
N GLY A 4 13.64 1.54 -7.92
CA GLY A 4 12.39 1.88 -7.26
C GLY A 4 12.62 2.99 -6.25
N ILE A 5 11.69 3.95 -6.19
CA ILE A 5 11.71 5.03 -5.21
C ILE A 5 10.34 5.06 -4.52
N ASP A 6 10.34 5.04 -3.20
CA ASP A 6 9.15 5.25 -2.38
C ASP A 6 9.20 6.65 -1.76
N LEU A 7 8.33 7.52 -2.25
CA LEU A 7 8.22 8.91 -1.81
C LEU A 7 7.24 9.01 -0.63
N GLY A 8 7.74 8.85 0.57
CA GLY A 8 6.97 9.12 1.78
C GLY A 8 7.04 10.59 2.22
N ALA A 9 6.14 10.99 3.12
CA ALA A 9 6.08 12.37 3.64
C ALA A 9 7.31 12.77 4.47
N THR A 10 7.99 11.81 5.11
CA THR A 10 9.12 12.06 6.02
C THR A 10 10.44 11.47 5.52
N LYS A 11 10.37 10.48 4.66
CA LYS A 11 11.53 9.77 4.10
C LYS A 11 11.30 9.39 2.66
N ILE A 12 12.36 9.44 1.86
CA ILE A 12 12.44 8.82 0.54
C ILE A 12 13.25 7.54 0.70
N GLU A 13 12.67 6.41 0.33
CA GLU A 13 13.36 5.14 0.28
C GLU A 13 13.62 4.76 -1.17
N TYR A 14 14.79 4.19 -1.47
CA TYR A 14 15.09 3.75 -2.83
C TYR A 14 15.83 2.42 -2.83
N VAL A 15 15.58 1.66 -3.88
CA VAL A 15 16.12 0.32 -4.08
C VAL A 15 16.64 0.14 -5.50
N ILE A 16 17.68 -0.65 -5.67
CA ILE A 16 18.04 -1.25 -6.96
C ILE A 16 17.74 -2.73 -6.87
N LEU A 17 16.89 -3.21 -7.79
CA LEU A 17 16.64 -4.63 -7.99
C LEU A 17 17.34 -5.10 -9.26
N ASP A 18 17.88 -6.31 -9.23
CA ASP A 18 18.33 -6.99 -10.44
C ASP A 18 17.15 -7.54 -11.28
N ASP A 19 17.45 -8.21 -12.36
CA ASP A 19 16.42 -8.76 -13.26
C ASP A 19 15.67 -9.95 -12.62
N ASN A 20 16.25 -10.59 -11.60
CA ASN A 20 15.65 -11.67 -10.83
C ASN A 20 14.81 -11.14 -9.65
N GLY A 21 14.96 -9.85 -9.30
CA GLY A 21 14.28 -9.24 -8.16
C GLY A 21 15.11 -9.22 -6.88
N GLU A 22 16.37 -9.62 -6.95
CA GLU A 22 17.27 -9.54 -5.82
C GLU A 22 17.67 -8.09 -5.53
N GLU A 23 17.71 -7.75 -4.25
CA GLU A 23 18.05 -6.42 -3.78
C GLU A 23 19.57 -6.21 -3.80
N ILE A 24 20.05 -5.32 -4.70
CA ILE A 24 21.46 -4.96 -4.81
C ILE A 24 21.82 -3.83 -3.84
N LEU A 25 20.89 -2.90 -3.64
CA LEU A 25 21.07 -1.73 -2.80
C LEU A 25 19.72 -1.25 -2.29
N ARG A 26 19.67 -0.82 -1.03
CA ARG A 26 18.52 -0.15 -0.43
C ARG A 26 19.02 0.91 0.54
N GLU A 27 18.58 2.15 0.33
CA GLU A 27 18.97 3.29 1.17
C GLU A 27 17.75 4.18 1.44
N ARG A 28 17.89 5.07 2.43
CA ARG A 28 16.85 6.03 2.82
C ARG A 28 17.46 7.41 3.01
N GLU A 29 16.69 8.44 2.62
CA GLU A 29 17.02 9.85 2.84
C GLU A 29 15.80 10.58 3.44
N ILE A 30 16.03 11.74 4.05
CA ILE A 30 14.96 12.60 4.57
C ILE A 30 14.18 13.19 3.37
N SER A 31 12.87 13.16 3.45
CA SER A 31 12.00 13.74 2.43
C SER A 31 11.94 15.26 2.59
N PRO A 32 12.12 16.04 1.51
CA PRO A 32 11.83 17.47 1.50
C PRO A 32 10.34 17.74 1.75
N THR A 33 10.05 18.94 2.26
CA THR A 33 8.70 19.40 2.57
C THR A 33 8.18 20.44 1.55
N ASP A 34 8.76 20.46 0.36
CA ASP A 34 8.33 21.30 -0.77
C ASP A 34 8.49 20.55 -2.09
N TYR A 35 7.78 21.02 -3.11
CA TYR A 35 7.73 20.33 -4.41
C TYR A 35 9.08 20.33 -5.13
N GLN A 36 9.76 21.48 -5.21
CA GLN A 36 11.02 21.59 -5.94
C GLN A 36 12.12 20.77 -5.24
N GLY A 37 12.21 20.85 -3.94
CA GLY A 37 13.12 20.04 -3.14
C GLY A 37 12.89 18.53 -3.36
N THR A 38 11.62 18.10 -3.47
CA THR A 38 11.28 16.71 -3.77
C THR A 38 11.81 16.28 -5.14
N ILE A 39 11.57 17.09 -6.18
CA ILE A 39 12.08 16.85 -7.55
C ILE A 39 13.62 16.80 -7.55
N ASP A 40 14.27 17.72 -6.84
CA ASP A 40 15.74 17.81 -6.78
C ASP A 40 16.36 16.63 -6.02
N SER A 41 15.74 16.19 -4.93
CA SER A 41 16.19 15.01 -4.18
C SER A 41 16.12 13.74 -5.03
N ILE A 42 14.98 13.51 -5.68
CA ILE A 42 14.82 12.33 -6.57
C ILE A 42 15.85 12.36 -7.70
N PHE A 43 16.06 13.54 -8.32
CA PHE A 43 17.08 13.71 -9.36
C PHE A 43 18.49 13.32 -8.85
N LYS A 44 18.89 13.84 -7.68
CA LYS A 44 20.19 13.55 -7.07
C LYS A 44 20.37 12.07 -6.76
N ILE A 45 19.33 11.41 -6.22
CA ILE A 45 19.34 9.97 -5.93
C ILE A 45 19.60 9.19 -7.21
N VAL A 46 18.81 9.44 -8.25
CA VAL A 46 18.93 8.70 -9.53
C VAL A 46 20.27 8.97 -10.22
N GLU A 47 20.73 10.23 -10.23
CA GLU A 47 22.03 10.59 -10.80
C GLU A 47 23.20 9.91 -10.04
N LYS A 48 23.15 9.87 -8.69
CA LYS A 48 24.11 9.15 -7.84
C LYS A 48 24.18 7.67 -8.20
N LEU A 49 23.01 7.05 -8.39
CA LEU A 49 22.90 5.63 -8.72
C LEU A 49 23.40 5.34 -10.16
N ASP A 50 22.99 6.16 -11.13
CA ASP A 50 23.46 6.04 -12.52
C ASP A 50 25.00 6.15 -12.60
N LYS A 51 25.60 7.09 -11.90
CA LYS A 51 27.07 7.25 -11.82
C LYS A 51 27.74 6.07 -11.15
N LYS A 52 27.21 5.61 -10.00
CA LYS A 52 27.76 4.48 -9.24
C LYS A 52 27.83 3.20 -10.04
N PHE A 53 26.84 2.96 -10.88
CA PHE A 53 26.74 1.72 -11.69
C PHE A 53 27.08 1.93 -13.18
N SER A 54 27.48 3.13 -13.58
CA SER A 54 27.80 3.50 -14.97
C SER A 54 26.71 3.11 -15.98
N LYS A 55 25.42 3.21 -15.56
CA LYS A 55 24.26 2.77 -16.35
C LYS A 55 23.03 3.62 -16.01
N LYS A 56 22.21 3.94 -17.02
CA LYS A 56 20.86 4.48 -16.82
C LYS A 56 19.87 3.34 -16.60
N PHE A 57 19.10 3.44 -15.52
CA PHE A 57 18.14 2.41 -15.12
C PHE A 57 16.70 2.85 -15.44
N ASP A 58 15.84 1.88 -15.76
CA ASP A 58 14.40 2.10 -15.68
C ASP A 58 14.03 2.50 -14.24
N THR A 59 13.26 3.55 -14.12
CA THR A 59 12.95 4.16 -12.82
C THR A 59 11.43 4.22 -12.61
N GLY A 60 10.97 3.64 -11.52
CA GLY A 60 9.61 3.77 -11.05
C GLY A 60 9.55 4.46 -9.69
N ILE A 61 8.48 5.19 -9.44
CA ILE A 61 8.27 5.94 -8.20
C ILE A 61 6.90 5.63 -7.66
N CYS A 62 6.82 5.16 -6.41
CA CYS A 62 5.56 5.18 -5.69
C CYS A 62 5.42 6.44 -4.85
N HIS A 63 4.21 6.93 -4.70
CA HIS A 63 3.90 8.19 -4.06
C HIS A 63 2.53 8.17 -3.37
N PRO A 64 2.31 9.01 -2.34
CA PRO A 64 0.99 9.19 -1.75
C PRO A 64 0.02 9.84 -2.74
N GLY A 65 -1.27 9.50 -2.64
CA GLY A 65 -2.29 10.03 -3.54
C GLY A 65 -2.33 9.30 -4.89
N SER A 66 -2.93 9.92 -5.89
CA SER A 66 -3.11 9.36 -7.23
C SER A 66 -2.90 10.40 -8.33
N ILE A 67 -2.54 9.96 -9.54
CA ILE A 67 -2.43 10.82 -10.71
C ILE A 67 -3.78 10.84 -11.44
N SER A 68 -4.27 12.03 -11.75
CA SER A 68 -5.49 12.22 -12.54
C SER A 68 -5.28 11.78 -13.98
N ASN A 69 -6.18 10.95 -14.51
CA ASN A 69 -6.14 10.53 -15.92
C ASN A 69 -6.35 11.72 -16.89
N ASP A 70 -7.15 12.72 -16.48
CA ASP A 70 -7.50 13.84 -17.35
C ASP A 70 -6.39 14.88 -17.44
N THR A 71 -5.74 15.18 -16.30
CA THR A 71 -4.77 16.29 -16.22
C THR A 71 -3.33 15.83 -16.10
N GLY A 72 -3.07 14.59 -15.73
CA GLY A 72 -1.75 14.08 -15.37
C GLY A 72 -1.21 14.66 -14.04
N PHE A 73 -2.03 15.39 -13.28
CA PHE A 73 -1.61 16.03 -12.03
C PHE A 73 -1.87 15.11 -10.84
N LEU A 74 -0.97 15.18 -9.86
CA LEU A 74 -1.10 14.45 -8.62
C LEU A 74 -2.22 15.07 -7.75
N LYS A 75 -3.03 14.23 -7.12
CA LYS A 75 -4.15 14.60 -6.26
C LYS A 75 -4.21 13.71 -5.02
N ASN A 76 -4.85 14.23 -3.97
CA ASN A 76 -5.13 13.48 -2.72
C ASN A 76 -3.87 13.02 -1.95
N ALA A 77 -2.74 13.69 -2.11
CA ALA A 77 -1.55 13.48 -1.30
C ALA A 77 -1.71 14.16 0.07
N VAL A 78 -2.45 13.53 0.98
CA VAL A 78 -2.84 14.13 2.27
C VAL A 78 -1.62 14.49 3.12
N ASN A 79 -0.64 13.59 3.21
CA ASN A 79 0.56 13.78 4.04
C ASN A 79 1.69 14.54 3.32
N SER A 80 1.48 14.90 2.04
CA SER A 80 2.42 15.68 1.22
C SER A 80 1.66 16.71 0.39
N PRO A 81 0.95 17.66 1.02
CA PRO A 81 0.00 18.55 0.33
C PRO A 81 0.66 19.44 -0.75
N TRP A 82 1.96 19.73 -0.64
CA TRP A 82 2.73 20.46 -1.65
C TRP A 82 2.86 19.74 -2.99
N MET A 83 2.57 18.44 -3.03
CA MET A 83 2.57 17.63 -4.26
C MET A 83 1.27 17.76 -5.05
N ASN A 84 0.16 18.16 -4.41
CA ASN A 84 -1.15 18.25 -5.07
C ASN A 84 -1.18 19.30 -6.18
N ASN A 85 -1.91 19.00 -7.23
CA ASN A 85 -2.07 19.86 -8.42
C ASN A 85 -0.75 20.13 -9.15
N LYS A 86 0.22 19.22 -9.06
CA LYS A 86 1.51 19.29 -9.76
C LYS A 86 1.65 18.18 -10.79
N PRO A 87 2.27 18.42 -11.96
CA PRO A 87 2.51 17.43 -13.01
C PRO A 87 3.73 16.55 -12.67
N PHE A 88 3.73 15.92 -11.52
CA PHE A 88 4.89 15.27 -10.88
C PHE A 88 5.62 14.29 -11.82
N GLN A 89 4.89 13.36 -12.46
CA GLN A 89 5.49 12.39 -13.36
C GLN A 89 6.15 13.06 -14.58
N SER A 90 5.51 14.08 -15.13
CA SER A 90 6.05 14.84 -16.27
C SER A 90 7.32 15.59 -15.88
N ASP A 91 7.30 16.29 -14.74
CA ASP A 91 8.43 17.12 -14.32
C ASP A 91 9.65 16.28 -13.98
N ILE A 92 9.48 15.16 -13.26
CA ILE A 92 10.60 14.27 -12.95
C ILE A 92 11.13 13.55 -14.20
N SER A 93 10.26 13.15 -15.13
CA SER A 93 10.67 12.54 -16.40
C SER A 93 11.49 13.51 -17.25
N LYS A 94 11.06 14.78 -17.34
CA LYS A 94 11.81 15.83 -18.04
C LYS A 94 13.16 16.08 -17.39
N LYS A 95 13.20 16.21 -16.06
CA LYS A 95 14.44 16.49 -15.33
C LYS A 95 15.47 15.39 -15.47
N LEU A 96 15.04 14.13 -15.42
CA LEU A 96 15.90 12.95 -15.58
C LEU A 96 16.21 12.64 -17.06
N ASN A 97 15.55 13.31 -18.01
CA ASN A 97 15.63 13.01 -19.44
C ASN A 97 15.44 11.51 -19.73
N ARG A 98 14.38 10.92 -19.13
CA ARG A 98 13.96 9.53 -19.32
C ARG A 98 12.50 9.34 -18.92
N ASN A 99 11.88 8.27 -19.41
CA ASN A 99 10.55 7.89 -18.93
C ASN A 99 10.62 7.41 -17.48
N VAL A 100 9.80 8.01 -16.62
CA VAL A 100 9.60 7.60 -15.24
C VAL A 100 8.14 7.24 -15.07
N ILE A 101 7.85 6.09 -14.48
CA ILE A 101 6.49 5.66 -14.20
C ILE A 101 6.22 5.91 -12.72
N CYS A 102 5.14 6.65 -12.45
CA CYS A 102 4.70 6.97 -11.10
C CYS A 102 3.37 6.27 -10.79
N GLU A 103 3.24 5.75 -9.57
CA GLU A 103 2.04 5.04 -9.16
C GLU A 103 1.77 5.24 -7.65
N ASN A 104 0.54 4.99 -7.22
CA ASN A 104 0.16 5.03 -5.81
C ASN A 104 0.88 3.94 -5.00
N ASP A 105 1.15 4.23 -3.73
CA ASP A 105 1.87 3.34 -2.79
C ASP A 105 1.17 1.98 -2.59
N ALA A 106 -0.17 1.95 -2.48
CA ALA A 106 -0.91 0.71 -2.31
C ALA A 106 -0.91 -0.15 -3.59
N ASN A 107 -0.95 0.47 -4.78
CA ASN A 107 -0.79 -0.24 -6.04
C ASN A 107 0.62 -0.83 -6.18
N CYS A 108 1.66 -0.08 -5.78
CA CYS A 108 3.04 -0.59 -5.77
C CYS A 108 3.22 -1.74 -4.78
N PHE A 109 2.63 -1.64 -3.59
CA PHE A 109 2.61 -2.73 -2.62
C PHE A 109 2.01 -4.01 -3.22
N ALA A 110 0.79 -3.91 -3.77
CA ALA A 110 0.10 -5.04 -4.38
C ALA A 110 0.89 -5.63 -5.57
N LEU A 111 1.50 -4.76 -6.40
CA LEU A 111 2.30 -5.17 -7.56
C LEU A 111 3.54 -5.98 -7.14
N SER A 112 4.27 -5.53 -6.13
CA SER A 112 5.42 -6.25 -5.60
C SER A 112 5.04 -7.66 -5.16
N GLU A 113 4.00 -7.77 -4.33
CA GLU A 113 3.56 -9.05 -3.82
C GLU A 113 3.01 -9.99 -4.90
N ALA A 114 2.39 -9.43 -5.94
CA ALA A 114 1.89 -10.20 -7.07
C ALA A 114 2.99 -10.65 -8.05
N ILE A 115 4.07 -9.89 -8.24
CA ILE A 115 5.13 -10.25 -9.19
C ILE A 115 6.09 -11.28 -8.61
N ASP A 116 6.70 -10.99 -7.46
CA ASP A 116 7.77 -11.80 -6.86
C ASP A 116 7.61 -12.04 -5.36
N GLY A 117 6.53 -11.55 -4.75
CA GLY A 117 6.22 -11.73 -3.33
C GLY A 117 5.33 -12.93 -3.02
N SER A 118 4.59 -12.83 -1.93
CA SER A 118 3.75 -13.89 -1.38
C SER A 118 2.58 -14.31 -2.29
N ALA A 119 2.16 -13.41 -3.18
CA ALA A 119 1.05 -13.63 -4.11
C ALA A 119 1.50 -13.94 -5.56
N LYS A 120 2.75 -14.32 -5.78
CA LYS A 120 3.31 -14.51 -7.14
C LYS A 120 2.64 -15.61 -7.99
N HIS A 121 1.92 -16.53 -7.36
CA HIS A 121 1.24 -17.64 -8.03
C HIS A 121 -0.24 -17.39 -8.30
N TYR A 122 -0.76 -16.20 -7.97
CA TYR A 122 -2.15 -15.82 -8.12
C TYR A 122 -2.31 -14.81 -9.26
N ASP A 123 -3.44 -14.89 -9.98
CA ASP A 123 -3.73 -14.02 -11.11
C ASP A 123 -4.48 -12.76 -10.69
N ILE A 124 -5.46 -12.89 -9.77
CA ILE A 124 -6.23 -11.77 -9.23
C ILE A 124 -5.82 -11.55 -7.77
N VAL A 125 -5.12 -10.46 -7.50
CA VAL A 125 -4.60 -10.14 -6.17
C VAL A 125 -5.15 -8.81 -5.70
N PHE A 126 -5.67 -8.77 -4.48
CA PHE A 126 -6.01 -7.53 -3.79
C PHE A 126 -5.00 -7.27 -2.68
N GLY A 127 -4.20 -6.22 -2.82
CA GLY A 127 -3.30 -5.76 -1.76
C GLY A 127 -4.03 -4.79 -0.84
N ILE A 128 -4.03 -5.05 0.46
CA ILE A 128 -4.58 -4.17 1.49
C ILE A 128 -3.42 -3.57 2.29
N ILE A 129 -3.44 -2.26 2.50
CA ILE A 129 -2.56 -1.59 3.46
C ILE A 129 -3.42 -1.07 4.62
N LEU A 130 -3.22 -1.65 5.81
CA LEU A 130 -3.77 -1.20 7.07
C LEU A 130 -2.64 -0.48 7.86
N GLY A 131 -2.52 0.82 7.64
CA GLY A 131 -1.53 1.69 8.27
C GLY A 131 -2.20 2.82 9.04
N SER A 132 -1.67 4.04 8.96
CA SER A 132 -2.33 5.25 9.48
C SER A 132 -3.70 5.48 8.82
N GLY A 133 -3.83 5.12 7.54
CA GLY A 133 -5.07 5.04 6.77
C GLY A 133 -5.34 3.61 6.29
N CYS A 134 -6.29 3.46 5.35
CA CYS A 134 -6.62 2.22 4.66
C CYS A 134 -6.45 2.40 3.15
N GLY A 135 -5.42 1.78 2.58
CA GLY A 135 -5.18 1.74 1.14
C GLY A 135 -5.46 0.36 0.55
N GLY A 136 -5.59 0.32 -0.77
CA GLY A 136 -5.67 -0.94 -1.50
C GLY A 136 -5.24 -0.82 -2.95
N GLY A 137 -4.81 -1.93 -3.52
CA GLY A 137 -4.42 -2.05 -4.92
C GLY A 137 -4.92 -3.35 -5.53
N VAL A 138 -5.31 -3.31 -6.79
CA VAL A 138 -5.83 -4.47 -7.52
C VAL A 138 -4.85 -4.84 -8.61
N ILE A 139 -4.44 -6.10 -8.62
CA ILE A 139 -3.57 -6.66 -9.66
C ILE A 139 -4.33 -7.78 -10.37
N VAL A 140 -4.36 -7.72 -11.70
CA VAL A 140 -4.93 -8.76 -12.55
C VAL A 140 -3.86 -9.16 -13.57
N ASN A 141 -3.52 -10.43 -13.61
CA ASN A 141 -2.46 -10.96 -14.51
C ASN A 141 -1.17 -10.13 -14.43
N LYS A 142 -0.67 -9.90 -13.21
CA LYS A 142 0.55 -9.12 -12.92
C LYS A 142 0.51 -7.65 -13.36
N LYS A 143 -0.66 -7.10 -13.65
CA LYS A 143 -0.85 -5.69 -14.05
C LYS A 143 -1.76 -4.98 -13.06
N ILE A 144 -1.44 -3.72 -12.76
CA ILE A 144 -2.29 -2.87 -11.93
C ILE A 144 -3.60 -2.58 -12.68
N LEU A 145 -4.72 -2.90 -12.06
CA LEU A 145 -6.05 -2.50 -12.52
C LEU A 145 -6.32 -1.06 -12.06
N LYS A 146 -6.16 -0.09 -12.93
CA LYS A 146 -6.38 1.33 -12.58
C LYS A 146 -7.85 1.73 -12.59
N GLY A 147 -8.62 1.17 -13.52
CA GLY A 147 -9.99 1.60 -13.81
C GLY A 147 -10.05 2.94 -14.54
N ALA A 148 -11.25 3.33 -14.94
CA ALA A 148 -11.49 4.55 -15.72
C ALA A 148 -11.12 5.83 -14.96
N ASN A 149 -11.28 5.84 -13.63
CA ASN A 149 -11.11 7.02 -12.79
C ASN A 149 -9.86 6.95 -11.88
N ASN A 150 -8.98 5.96 -12.04
CA ASN A 150 -7.89 5.65 -11.09
C ASN A 150 -8.40 5.49 -9.65
N LEU A 151 -9.53 4.81 -9.45
CA LEU A 151 -10.15 4.55 -8.16
C LEU A 151 -10.22 3.05 -7.82
N SER A 152 -9.70 2.19 -8.69
CA SER A 152 -9.64 0.76 -8.40
C SER A 152 -8.76 0.54 -7.16
N GLY A 153 -9.26 -0.24 -6.23
CA GLY A 153 -8.56 -0.50 -4.96
C GLY A 153 -8.81 0.52 -3.84
N GLU A 154 -9.51 1.62 -4.08
CA GLU A 154 -9.85 2.63 -3.07
C GLU A 154 -10.92 2.14 -2.06
N TRP A 155 -10.75 0.93 -1.56
CA TRP A 155 -11.72 0.26 -0.69
C TRP A 155 -11.94 0.95 0.65
N GLY A 156 -10.91 1.64 1.17
CA GLY A 156 -11.00 2.42 2.40
C GLY A 156 -12.05 3.51 2.37
N LYS A 157 -12.42 3.99 1.15
CA LYS A 157 -13.45 5.02 0.92
C LYS A 157 -14.86 4.47 0.73
N ILE A 158 -15.02 3.15 0.69
CA ILE A 158 -16.37 2.54 0.60
C ILE A 158 -17.15 2.88 1.87
N LYS A 159 -18.41 3.31 1.67
CA LYS A 159 -19.31 3.59 2.80
C LYS A 159 -19.57 2.34 3.62
N PHE A 160 -19.38 2.49 4.92
CA PHE A 160 -19.49 1.43 5.90
C PHE A 160 -20.12 1.97 7.18
N LYS A 161 -21.29 1.46 7.56
CA LYS A 161 -22.07 2.02 8.65
C LYS A 161 -22.35 3.52 8.42
N ASP A 162 -21.99 4.38 9.37
CA ASP A 162 -22.18 5.82 9.33
C ASP A 162 -21.03 6.61 8.67
N GLN A 163 -19.91 5.95 8.36
CA GLN A 163 -18.73 6.60 7.79
C GLN A 163 -18.20 5.80 6.57
N ASP A 164 -16.88 5.67 6.43
CA ASP A 164 -16.21 4.82 5.47
C ASP A 164 -15.38 3.74 6.18
N ILE A 165 -14.87 2.78 5.42
CA ILE A 165 -14.08 1.67 5.96
C ILE A 165 -12.86 2.18 6.74
N GLU A 166 -12.17 3.20 6.23
CA GLU A 166 -10.97 3.74 6.89
C GLU A 166 -11.25 4.24 8.29
N ALA A 167 -12.41 4.85 8.54
CA ALA A 167 -12.82 5.36 9.84
C ALA A 167 -13.01 4.27 10.90
N TYR A 168 -13.00 3.01 10.49
CA TYR A 168 -13.13 1.84 11.38
C TYR A 168 -11.88 0.97 11.44
N LEU A 169 -11.09 0.90 10.35
CA LEU A 169 -10.06 -0.12 10.21
C LEU A 169 -8.62 0.41 10.22
N SER A 170 -8.40 1.72 10.03
CA SER A 170 -7.07 2.30 10.08
C SER A 170 -6.49 2.37 11.49
N GLY A 171 -5.17 2.41 11.61
CA GLY A 171 -4.48 2.52 12.90
C GLY A 171 -4.85 3.80 13.66
N ASN A 172 -5.05 4.92 12.94
CA ASN A 172 -5.53 6.16 13.55
C ASN A 172 -6.96 5.97 14.10
N SER A 173 -7.82 5.29 13.36
CA SER A 173 -9.19 5.03 13.78
C SER A 173 -9.27 4.05 14.95
N ILE A 174 -8.42 3.01 14.97
CA ILE A 174 -8.29 2.08 16.10
C ILE A 174 -7.98 2.86 17.38
N SER A 175 -6.94 3.70 17.35
CA SER A 175 -6.52 4.50 18.51
C SER A 175 -7.65 5.45 18.95
N ARG A 176 -8.18 6.23 18.02
CA ARG A 176 -9.23 7.21 18.30
C ARG A 176 -10.47 6.55 18.94
N ARG A 177 -11.03 5.54 18.29
CA ARG A 177 -12.27 4.88 18.73
C ARG A 177 -12.10 4.14 20.04
N PHE A 178 -10.99 3.43 20.25
CA PHE A 178 -10.70 2.80 21.55
C PHE A 178 -10.62 3.82 22.66
N ASN A 179 -9.88 4.92 22.45
CA ASN A 179 -9.71 5.97 23.44
C ASN A 179 -11.03 6.70 23.78
N GLU A 180 -11.88 6.93 22.77
CA GLU A 180 -13.23 7.51 22.97
C GLU A 180 -14.12 6.61 23.83
N ILE A 181 -14.13 5.29 23.54
CA ILE A 181 -15.00 4.31 24.25
C ILE A 181 -14.53 4.08 25.69
N PHE A 182 -13.23 3.87 25.88
CA PHE A 182 -12.68 3.44 27.19
C PHE A 182 -11.99 4.56 27.98
N LYS A 183 -12.07 5.81 27.49
CA LYS A 183 -11.46 6.99 28.14
C LYS A 183 -9.97 6.81 28.40
N LYS A 184 -9.26 6.30 27.39
CA LYS A 184 -7.80 6.07 27.40
C LYS A 184 -7.09 7.08 26.47
N ASN A 185 -5.77 7.03 26.45
CA ASN A 185 -4.94 7.79 25.51
C ASN A 185 -3.72 6.94 25.10
N ILE A 186 -4.00 5.88 24.32
CA ILE A 186 -3.01 4.92 23.87
C ILE A 186 -3.08 4.73 22.35
N LYS A 187 -1.99 4.23 21.76
CA LYS A 187 -1.85 4.00 20.33
C LYS A 187 -2.32 2.60 19.94
N ALA A 188 -2.57 2.39 18.65
CA ALA A 188 -3.06 1.12 18.12
C ALA A 188 -2.20 -0.09 18.56
N HIS A 189 -0.87 -0.01 18.48
CA HIS A 189 0.00 -1.11 18.88
C HIS A 189 -0.15 -1.46 20.36
N GLU A 190 -0.34 -0.46 21.24
CA GLU A 190 -0.56 -0.69 22.68
C GLU A 190 -1.90 -1.39 22.93
N ILE A 191 -2.93 -1.12 22.10
CA ILE A 191 -4.23 -1.82 22.17
C ILE A 191 -4.05 -3.30 21.80
N PHE A 192 -3.26 -3.61 20.76
CA PHE A 192 -2.93 -4.99 20.41
C PHE A 192 -2.07 -5.68 21.47
N ASP A 193 -1.17 -4.96 22.15
CA ASP A 193 -0.44 -5.49 23.31
C ASP A 193 -1.38 -5.85 24.47
N LEU A 194 -2.34 -4.99 24.78
CA LEU A 194 -3.39 -5.27 25.79
C LEU A 194 -4.24 -6.47 25.37
N TYR A 195 -4.58 -6.59 24.08
CA TYR A 195 -5.30 -7.76 23.55
C TYR A 195 -4.51 -9.06 23.78
N ARG A 196 -3.21 -9.08 23.46
CA ARG A 196 -2.31 -10.23 23.72
C ARG A 196 -2.24 -10.59 25.21
N LYS A 197 -2.30 -9.58 26.09
CA LYS A 197 -2.35 -9.75 27.55
C LYS A 197 -3.74 -10.09 28.10
N LYS A 198 -4.72 -10.39 27.22
CA LYS A 198 -6.10 -10.75 27.58
C LYS A 198 -6.85 -9.68 28.40
N ASN A 199 -6.53 -8.39 28.20
CA ASN A 199 -7.28 -7.29 28.79
C ASN A 199 -8.72 -7.29 28.27
N ILE A 200 -9.71 -7.19 29.13
CA ILE A 200 -11.14 -7.34 28.80
C ILE A 200 -11.61 -6.27 27.80
N GLU A 201 -11.22 -5.00 28.01
CA GLU A 201 -11.59 -3.90 27.10
C GLU A 201 -11.02 -4.10 25.71
N ALA A 202 -9.72 -4.46 25.63
CA ALA A 202 -9.04 -4.73 24.37
C ALA A 202 -9.60 -5.98 23.67
N GLN A 203 -9.95 -7.05 24.39
CA GLN A 203 -10.62 -8.22 23.84
C GLN A 203 -11.94 -7.86 23.17
N LYS A 204 -12.80 -7.12 23.88
CA LYS A 204 -14.10 -6.67 23.35
C LYS A 204 -13.93 -5.81 22.10
N TYR A 205 -13.00 -4.85 22.13
CA TYR A 205 -12.76 -3.95 21.01
C TYR A 205 -12.20 -4.67 19.77
N ILE A 206 -11.20 -5.54 19.96
CA ILE A 206 -10.58 -6.28 18.86
C ILE A 206 -11.57 -7.28 18.24
N GLU A 207 -12.49 -7.88 19.01
CA GLU A 207 -13.56 -8.70 18.43
C GLU A 207 -14.49 -7.89 17.53
N GLU A 208 -14.85 -6.66 17.92
CA GLU A 208 -15.60 -5.76 17.04
C GLU A 208 -14.79 -5.38 15.79
N TYR A 209 -13.50 -5.07 15.95
CA TYR A 209 -12.58 -4.78 14.84
C TYR A 209 -12.52 -5.94 13.83
N LYS A 210 -12.38 -7.17 14.31
CA LYS A 210 -12.39 -8.38 13.46
C LYS A 210 -13.69 -8.50 12.67
N ASN A 211 -14.82 -8.26 13.30
CA ASN A 211 -16.13 -8.30 12.64
C ASN A 211 -16.24 -7.21 11.57
N ASN A 212 -15.81 -5.98 11.87
CA ASN A 212 -15.80 -4.88 10.90
C ASN A 212 -14.89 -5.19 9.71
N LEU A 213 -13.71 -5.73 9.95
CA LEU A 213 -12.79 -6.15 8.88
C LEU A 213 -13.41 -7.26 8.03
N ALA A 214 -13.98 -8.30 8.65
CA ALA A 214 -14.62 -9.39 7.92
C ALA A 214 -15.79 -8.90 7.04
N ILE A 215 -16.65 -8.00 7.56
CA ILE A 215 -17.73 -7.41 6.77
C ILE A 215 -17.14 -6.61 5.58
N SER A 216 -16.11 -5.81 5.82
CA SER A 216 -15.51 -4.99 4.76
C SER A 216 -14.88 -5.84 3.65
N LEU A 217 -14.29 -7.00 4.01
CA LEU A 217 -13.71 -7.94 3.04
C LEU A 217 -14.76 -8.61 2.15
N THR A 218 -16.01 -8.76 2.61
CA THR A 218 -17.08 -9.30 1.76
C THR A 218 -17.34 -8.43 0.53
N SER A 219 -17.17 -7.11 0.64
CA SER A 219 -17.31 -6.21 -0.51
C SER A 219 -16.26 -6.48 -1.58
N ILE A 220 -15.02 -6.75 -1.18
CA ILE A 220 -13.94 -7.09 -2.10
C ILE A 220 -14.22 -8.43 -2.78
N ILE A 221 -14.60 -9.45 -1.99
CA ILE A 221 -14.85 -10.80 -2.50
C ILE A 221 -16.06 -10.80 -3.44
N ASN A 222 -17.17 -10.16 -3.06
CA ASN A 222 -18.37 -10.11 -3.89
C ASN A 222 -18.20 -9.36 -5.22
N LEU A 223 -17.25 -8.38 -5.29
CA LEU A 223 -17.06 -7.56 -6.48
C LEU A 223 -15.90 -8.02 -7.35
N LEU A 224 -14.86 -8.56 -6.76
CA LEU A 224 -13.62 -8.89 -7.46
C LEU A 224 -13.32 -10.40 -7.48
N ASP A 225 -13.80 -11.14 -6.49
CA ASP A 225 -13.51 -12.56 -6.25
C ASP A 225 -12.01 -12.90 -6.42
N PRO A 226 -11.12 -12.26 -5.63
CA PRO A 226 -9.69 -12.39 -5.85
C PRO A 226 -9.18 -13.76 -5.40
N ASP A 227 -8.14 -14.27 -6.08
CA ASP A 227 -7.45 -15.50 -5.66
C ASP A 227 -6.73 -15.30 -4.31
N ALA A 228 -6.19 -14.10 -4.07
CA ALA A 228 -5.53 -13.77 -2.83
C ALA A 228 -5.78 -12.32 -2.37
N ILE A 229 -5.85 -12.14 -1.05
CA ILE A 229 -5.80 -10.85 -0.37
C ILE A 229 -4.51 -10.81 0.46
N VAL A 230 -3.63 -9.85 0.15
CA VAL A 230 -2.36 -9.64 0.87
C VAL A 230 -2.52 -8.51 1.87
N PHE A 231 -2.23 -8.77 3.15
CA PHE A 231 -2.44 -7.82 4.24
C PHE A 231 -1.13 -7.15 4.65
N GLY A 232 -0.91 -5.91 4.23
CA GLY A 232 0.23 -5.07 4.56
C GLY A 232 -0.10 -3.91 5.48
N GLY A 233 0.93 -3.13 5.82
CA GLY A 233 0.85 -1.99 6.73
C GLY A 233 1.02 -2.35 8.20
N GLY A 234 1.32 -1.33 9.04
CA GLY A 234 1.67 -1.53 10.45
C GLY A 234 0.61 -2.23 11.28
N VAL A 235 -0.68 -1.98 11.03
CA VAL A 235 -1.78 -2.70 11.72
C VAL A 235 -1.80 -4.18 11.33
N SER A 236 -1.51 -4.51 10.07
CA SER A 236 -1.46 -5.91 9.61
C SER A 236 -0.36 -6.72 10.29
N ASN A 237 0.74 -6.07 10.70
CA ASN A 237 1.81 -6.73 11.47
C ASN A 237 1.32 -7.18 12.85
N GLU A 238 0.37 -6.43 13.44
CA GLU A 238 -0.24 -6.77 14.72
C GLU A 238 -1.30 -7.88 14.64
N ILE A 239 -1.83 -8.12 13.44
CA ILE A 239 -2.89 -9.10 13.21
C ILE A 239 -2.32 -10.52 13.18
N SER A 240 -2.56 -11.29 14.23
CA SER A 240 -2.21 -12.72 14.32
C SER A 240 -3.39 -13.65 14.00
N PHE A 241 -4.55 -13.08 13.63
CA PHE A 241 -5.82 -13.79 13.56
C PHE A 241 -6.46 -13.79 12.15
N LEU A 242 -5.65 -13.86 11.09
CA LEU A 242 -6.15 -13.90 9.70
C LEU A 242 -7.12 -15.06 9.44
N ASP A 243 -6.85 -16.24 10.02
CA ASP A 243 -7.73 -17.41 9.90
C ASP A 243 -9.09 -17.18 10.55
N ASP A 244 -9.13 -16.47 11.69
CA ASP A 244 -10.38 -16.10 12.34
C ASP A 244 -11.18 -15.10 11.51
N ILE A 245 -10.51 -14.10 10.93
CA ILE A 245 -11.14 -13.16 10.00
C ILE A 245 -11.69 -13.90 8.78
N LYS A 246 -10.95 -14.85 8.21
CA LYS A 246 -11.40 -15.66 7.08
C LYS A 246 -12.69 -16.41 7.41
N LYS A 247 -12.72 -17.13 8.54
CA LYS A 247 -13.91 -17.84 9.02
C LYS A 247 -15.12 -16.92 9.25
N LYS A 248 -14.89 -15.72 9.81
CA LYS A 248 -15.94 -14.71 9.99
C LYS A 248 -16.46 -14.21 8.64
N THR A 249 -15.58 -14.01 7.67
CA THR A 249 -15.94 -13.60 6.30
C THR A 249 -16.78 -14.69 5.61
N GLU A 250 -16.37 -15.95 5.69
CA GLU A 250 -17.13 -17.10 5.20
C GLU A 250 -18.54 -17.15 5.78
N LYS A 251 -18.66 -16.98 7.09
CA LYS A 251 -19.97 -16.94 7.78
C LYS A 251 -20.86 -15.80 7.30
N ILE A 252 -20.29 -14.61 7.05
CA ILE A 252 -21.05 -13.46 6.57
C ILE A 252 -21.51 -13.65 5.13
N LEU A 253 -20.65 -14.21 4.27
CA LEU A 253 -20.97 -14.58 2.88
C LEU A 253 -21.96 -15.74 2.78
N LYS A 254 -22.17 -16.48 3.88
CA LYS A 254 -22.93 -17.73 3.94
C LYS A 254 -22.34 -18.83 3.04
N GLU A 255 -21.03 -18.77 2.83
CA GLU A 255 -20.25 -19.77 2.13
C GLU A 255 -19.57 -20.72 3.12
N PRO A 256 -19.62 -22.04 2.93
CA PRO A 256 -18.98 -22.98 3.83
C PRO A 256 -17.45 -22.86 3.80
N LYS A 257 -16.91 -22.39 2.69
CA LYS A 257 -15.47 -22.14 2.46
C LYS A 257 -15.29 -21.20 1.28
N ILE A 258 -14.37 -20.23 1.43
CA ILE A 258 -13.88 -19.41 0.31
C ILE A 258 -12.47 -19.85 -0.11
N ASN A 259 -12.21 -19.86 -1.41
CA ASN A 259 -10.89 -20.22 -1.95
C ASN A 259 -9.88 -19.08 -1.86
N THR A 260 -10.34 -17.83 -1.74
CA THR A 260 -9.48 -16.66 -1.57
C THR A 260 -8.46 -16.88 -0.46
N ALA A 261 -7.17 -16.79 -0.77
CA ALA A 261 -6.10 -16.90 0.20
C ALA A 261 -5.94 -15.57 0.99
N PHE A 262 -5.87 -15.65 2.31
CA PHE A 262 -5.56 -14.51 3.19
C PHE A 262 -4.11 -14.66 3.63
N ILE A 263 -3.22 -13.81 3.12
CA ILE A 263 -1.77 -13.99 3.27
C ILE A 263 -1.07 -12.72 3.73
N LYS A 264 0.06 -12.90 4.40
CA LYS A 264 0.96 -11.81 4.79
C LYS A 264 1.92 -11.47 3.65
N PRO A 265 2.41 -10.22 3.56
CA PRO A 265 3.38 -9.83 2.55
C PRO A 265 4.73 -10.52 2.79
N MET A 266 5.44 -10.80 1.71
CA MET A 266 6.78 -11.38 1.76
C MET A 266 7.83 -10.34 2.16
N TYR A 267 7.70 -9.11 1.65
CA TYR A 267 8.71 -8.07 1.82
C TYR A 267 8.34 -7.01 2.86
N GLY A 268 7.15 -7.10 3.46
CA GLY A 268 6.71 -6.18 4.51
C GLY A 268 6.77 -4.71 4.09
N ASP A 269 7.51 -3.88 4.84
CA ASP A 269 7.65 -2.45 4.56
C ASP A 269 8.40 -2.15 3.25
N ALA A 270 9.15 -3.13 2.70
CA ALA A 270 9.86 -2.95 1.43
C ALA A 270 8.98 -3.16 0.20
N SER A 271 7.75 -3.69 0.35
CA SER A 271 6.89 -4.02 -0.81
C SER A 271 6.57 -2.79 -1.66
N GLY A 272 6.38 -1.60 -1.07
CA GLY A 272 6.14 -0.35 -1.79
C GLY A 272 7.29 0.02 -2.73
N VAL A 273 8.50 0.14 -2.19
CA VAL A 273 9.69 0.53 -2.97
C VAL A 273 10.08 -0.52 -4.01
N ARG A 274 9.89 -1.81 -3.70
CA ARG A 274 10.09 -2.91 -4.66
C ARG A 274 9.07 -2.86 -5.79
N GLY A 275 7.79 -2.61 -5.46
CA GLY A 275 6.72 -2.41 -6.45
C GLY A 275 7.00 -1.24 -7.38
N ALA A 276 7.53 -0.14 -6.85
CA ALA A 276 7.99 0.98 -7.66
C ALA A 276 9.05 0.53 -8.68
N ALA A 277 10.06 -0.25 -8.27
CA ALA A 277 11.05 -0.79 -9.20
C ALA A 277 10.42 -1.65 -10.30
N ARG A 278 9.33 -2.36 -10.01
CA ARG A 278 8.62 -3.22 -10.98
C ARG A 278 7.76 -2.46 -11.99
N LEU A 279 7.41 -1.19 -11.72
CA LEU A 279 6.64 -0.36 -12.67
C LEU A 279 7.34 -0.19 -14.02
N GLY A 280 8.67 -0.04 -14.02
CA GLY A 280 9.46 0.17 -15.22
C GLY A 280 9.73 -1.10 -16.05
N ARG A 281 9.47 -2.27 -15.51
CA ARG A 281 9.78 -3.54 -16.17
C ARG A 281 8.87 -3.75 -17.37
N LYS A 282 9.43 -3.84 -18.56
CA LYS A 282 8.74 -4.42 -19.72
C LYS A 282 8.55 -5.91 -19.43
N ILE A 283 7.35 -6.27 -18.97
CA ILE A 283 6.99 -7.69 -18.86
C ILE A 283 6.74 -8.16 -20.29
N ASN A 284 7.72 -8.84 -20.88
CA ASN A 284 7.50 -9.58 -22.12
C ASN A 284 6.60 -10.77 -21.77
N TYR A 285 5.36 -10.73 -22.24
CA TYR A 285 4.42 -11.84 -22.19
C TYR A 285 4.65 -12.78 -23.35
#